data_34c054ae960d4a2967b86b74595fcf05
#
_entry.id   34c054ae960d4a2967b86b74595fcf05
#
_cell.length_a   1.000
_cell.length_b   1.000
_cell.length_c   1.000
_cell.angle_alpha   90.00
_cell.angle_beta   90.00
_cell.angle_gamma   90.00
#
_symmetry.space_group_name_H-M   'P 1'
#
loop_
_entity.id
_entity.type
_entity.pdbx_description
1 polymer ?
#
loop_
_entity_poly.entity_id
_entity_poly.type
_entity_poly.pdbx_seq_one_letter_code
_entity_poly.pdbx_strand_id
1 'polypeptide(L)'
;DAEVIWHELGHAIQDDQVPGFGVTHDSNSIGEGFGDYWAFTMSVPVSGGFDEACIADWDSVSYTSDVPHCLRRVDLDLTVDDQTGRIHHDGQIWSRALYDIHNALGRETADTIILQAQFDFGVDPSFAEAAQATVDAAEAIAGNGAALKVQKAFEDRGIL
;
A
#
# COMPACT_ATOMS: atom_id res chain seq x y z
N ASP A 1 9.31 5.12 -16.68
CA ASP A 1 9.43 5.22 -15.22
C ASP A 1 9.41 3.83 -14.62
N ALA A 2 10.39 3.49 -13.77
CA ALA A 2 10.50 2.17 -13.16
C ALA A 2 9.39 1.93 -12.12
N GLU A 3 8.96 2.98 -11.43
CA GLU A 3 7.93 2.89 -10.41
C GLU A 3 6.55 2.58 -10.99
N VAL A 4 6.25 3.10 -12.19
CA VAL A 4 5.04 2.68 -12.93
C VAL A 4 5.09 1.18 -13.23
N ILE A 5 6.24 0.65 -13.66
CA ILE A 5 6.40 -0.79 -13.92
C ILE A 5 6.22 -1.61 -12.63
N TRP A 6 6.78 -1.14 -11.51
CA TRP A 6 6.62 -1.82 -10.21
C TRP A 6 5.18 -1.75 -9.71
N HIS A 7 4.48 -0.63 -9.90
CA HIS A 7 3.07 -0.50 -9.58
C HIS A 7 2.22 -1.54 -10.33
N GLU A 8 2.38 -1.62 -11.64
CA GLU A 8 1.67 -2.61 -12.47
C GLU A 8 2.05 -4.06 -12.11
N LEU A 9 3.30 -4.30 -11.73
CA LEU A 9 3.70 -5.60 -11.21
C LEU A 9 3.01 -5.92 -9.88
N GLY A 10 2.78 -4.92 -9.04
CA GLY A 10 1.98 -5.07 -7.81
C GLY A 10 0.59 -5.63 -8.11
N HIS A 11 -0.12 -5.06 -9.08
CA HIS A 11 -1.41 -5.61 -9.52
C HIS A 11 -1.31 -7.05 -10.02
N ALA A 12 -0.28 -7.36 -10.81
CA ALA A 12 -0.08 -8.73 -11.31
C ALA A 12 0.20 -9.73 -10.18
N ILE A 13 0.97 -9.35 -9.17
CA ILE A 13 1.22 -10.18 -7.97
C ILE A 13 -0.10 -10.42 -7.24
N GLN A 14 -0.89 -9.37 -7.02
CA GLN A 14 -2.16 -9.47 -6.30
C GLN A 14 -3.17 -10.33 -7.03
N ASP A 15 -3.29 -10.19 -8.36
CA ASP A 15 -4.20 -11.02 -9.17
C ASP A 15 -3.74 -12.49 -9.23
N ASP A 16 -2.44 -12.76 -9.19
CA ASP A 16 -1.91 -14.13 -9.10
C ASP A 16 -2.20 -14.78 -7.73
N GLN A 17 -2.13 -14.01 -6.65
CA GLN A 17 -2.42 -14.48 -5.29
C GLN A 17 -3.93 -14.62 -5.04
N VAL A 18 -4.73 -13.70 -5.58
CA VAL A 18 -6.20 -13.66 -5.42
C VAL A 18 -6.85 -13.46 -6.78
N PRO A 19 -7.01 -14.52 -7.59
CA PRO A 19 -7.55 -14.39 -8.94
C PRO A 19 -8.92 -13.71 -8.97
N GLY A 20 -9.05 -12.63 -9.74
CA GLY A 20 -10.27 -11.84 -9.85
C GLY A 20 -10.45 -10.79 -8.75
N PHE A 21 -9.37 -10.41 -8.08
CA PHE A 21 -9.37 -9.33 -7.08
C PHE A 21 -9.82 -8.00 -7.68
N GLY A 22 -10.56 -7.21 -6.88
CA GLY A 22 -10.87 -5.82 -7.26
C GLY A 22 -12.21 -5.66 -8.01
N VAL A 23 -13.33 -5.85 -7.32
CA VAL A 23 -14.69 -5.64 -7.86
C VAL A 23 -15.34 -4.38 -7.28
N THR A 24 -15.26 -4.20 -5.96
CA THR A 24 -15.82 -3.02 -5.29
C THR A 24 -14.86 -1.85 -5.27
N HIS A 25 -15.32 -0.71 -4.74
CA HIS A 25 -14.49 0.47 -4.55
C HIS A 25 -13.33 0.19 -3.59
N ASP A 26 -13.60 -0.48 -2.46
CA ASP A 26 -12.59 -0.76 -1.45
C ASP A 26 -11.50 -1.68 -1.99
N SER A 27 -11.87 -2.80 -2.60
CA SER A 27 -10.90 -3.74 -3.15
C SER A 27 -10.06 -3.14 -4.27
N ASN A 28 -10.67 -2.33 -5.16
CA ASN A 28 -9.91 -1.58 -6.17
C ASN A 28 -8.95 -0.56 -5.54
N SER A 29 -9.38 0.15 -4.49
CA SER A 29 -8.52 1.10 -3.76
C SER A 29 -7.38 0.39 -3.03
N ILE A 30 -7.61 -0.81 -2.47
CA ILE A 30 -6.57 -1.66 -1.90
C ILE A 30 -5.55 -2.03 -2.98
N GLY A 31 -6.02 -2.41 -4.18
CA GLY A 31 -5.14 -2.74 -5.31
C GLY A 31 -4.24 -1.58 -5.71
N GLU A 32 -4.82 -0.38 -5.88
CA GLU A 32 -4.05 0.84 -6.19
C GLU A 32 -3.04 1.17 -5.09
N GLY A 33 -3.46 1.08 -3.83
CA GLY A 33 -2.56 1.36 -2.70
C GLY A 33 -1.46 0.33 -2.54
N PHE A 34 -1.72 -0.94 -2.84
CA PHE A 34 -0.68 -1.97 -2.87
C PHE A 34 0.31 -1.75 -4.03
N GLY A 35 -0.18 -1.39 -5.22
CA GLY A 35 0.68 -1.03 -6.34
C GLY A 35 1.64 0.12 -6.01
N ASP A 36 1.13 1.17 -5.39
CA ASP A 36 1.97 2.31 -4.94
C ASP A 36 2.99 1.89 -3.86
N TYR A 37 2.57 1.09 -2.88
CA TYR A 37 3.49 0.56 -1.88
C TYR A 37 4.56 -0.34 -2.50
N TRP A 38 4.18 -1.19 -3.48
CA TRP A 38 5.13 -2.07 -4.16
C TRP A 38 6.16 -1.27 -4.97
N ALA A 39 5.72 -0.21 -5.65
CA ALA A 39 6.61 0.73 -6.31
C ALA A 39 7.59 1.38 -5.31
N PHE A 40 7.09 1.87 -4.18
CA PHE A 40 7.89 2.45 -3.10
C PHE A 40 8.95 1.46 -2.59
N THR A 41 8.54 0.29 -2.11
CA THR A 41 9.48 -0.66 -1.47
C THR A 41 10.55 -1.18 -2.44
N MET A 42 10.23 -1.29 -3.74
CA MET A 42 11.19 -1.67 -4.77
C MET A 42 12.16 -0.55 -5.14
N SER A 43 11.75 0.72 -5.03
CA SER A 43 12.58 1.89 -5.36
C SER A 43 13.53 2.29 -4.23
N VAL A 44 13.13 2.13 -2.97
CA VAL A 44 13.94 2.53 -1.79
C VAL A 44 15.41 2.10 -1.87
N PRO A 45 15.79 0.84 -2.22
CA PRO A 45 17.19 0.44 -2.24
C PRO A 45 18.05 1.15 -3.29
N VAL A 46 17.45 1.77 -4.29
CA VAL A 46 18.14 2.40 -5.44
C VAL A 46 17.90 3.91 -5.54
N SER A 47 17.00 4.48 -4.71
CA SER A 47 16.64 5.90 -4.69
C SER A 47 17.80 6.81 -4.26
N GLY A 48 18.73 6.27 -3.47
CA GLY A 48 19.77 7.07 -2.81
C GLY A 48 19.23 8.04 -1.75
N GLY A 49 18.01 7.82 -1.25
CA GLY A 49 17.33 8.67 -0.26
C GLY A 49 16.63 9.91 -0.87
N PHE A 50 16.45 9.95 -2.18
CA PHE A 50 15.76 11.06 -2.84
C PHE A 50 14.25 10.79 -2.87
N ASP A 51 13.49 11.64 -2.18
CA ASP A 51 12.01 11.70 -2.09
C ASP A 51 11.30 10.33 -2.22
N GLU A 52 11.71 9.37 -1.41
CA GLU A 52 11.33 7.95 -1.52
C GLU A 52 9.81 7.71 -1.46
N ALA A 53 9.08 8.61 -0.81
CA ALA A 53 7.63 8.53 -0.70
C ALA A 53 6.86 9.05 -1.92
N CYS A 54 7.55 9.66 -2.88
CA CYS A 54 7.02 10.14 -4.15
C CYS A 54 6.96 8.98 -5.15
N ILE A 55 5.80 8.74 -5.73
CA ILE A 55 5.59 7.67 -6.70
C ILE A 55 5.46 8.24 -8.10
N ALA A 56 6.20 7.66 -9.04
CA ALA A 56 6.23 8.01 -10.46
C ALA A 56 6.58 9.48 -10.73
N ASP A 57 7.66 9.95 -10.11
CA ASP A 57 8.15 11.34 -10.19
C ASP A 57 8.47 11.76 -11.62
N TRP A 58 9.09 10.89 -12.42
CA TRP A 58 9.44 11.18 -13.79
C TRP A 58 8.22 11.16 -14.72
N ASP A 59 7.29 10.21 -14.55
CA ASP A 59 6.06 10.13 -15.36
C ASP A 59 5.15 11.32 -15.08
N SER A 60 5.06 11.74 -13.83
CA SER A 60 4.18 12.80 -13.36
C SER A 60 4.46 14.17 -14.00
N VAL A 61 5.66 14.41 -14.50
CA VAL A 61 5.99 15.67 -15.21
C VAL A 61 5.11 15.93 -16.44
N SER A 62 4.45 14.88 -16.94
CA SER A 62 3.49 14.97 -18.03
C SER A 62 2.09 15.40 -17.57
N TYR A 63 1.80 15.37 -16.28
CA TYR A 63 0.46 15.54 -15.71
C TYR A 63 0.36 16.70 -14.73
N THR A 64 1.47 17.09 -14.06
CA THR A 64 1.47 18.17 -13.08
C THR A 64 2.68 19.10 -13.24
N SER A 65 2.48 20.36 -12.85
CA SER A 65 3.56 21.34 -12.71
C SER A 65 4.01 21.53 -11.25
N ASP A 66 3.46 20.75 -10.33
CA ASP A 66 3.81 20.81 -8.89
C ASP A 66 5.26 20.38 -8.68
N VAL A 67 5.89 20.90 -7.64
CA VAL A 67 7.26 20.53 -7.27
C VAL A 67 7.28 20.12 -5.79
N PRO A 68 7.73 18.91 -5.47
CA PRO A 68 8.16 17.83 -6.37
C PRO A 68 7.04 17.31 -7.27
N HIS A 69 7.40 16.82 -8.44
CA HIS A 69 6.47 16.12 -9.33
C HIS A 69 6.23 14.72 -8.76
N CYS A 70 5.01 14.46 -8.29
CA CYS A 70 4.61 13.13 -7.82
C CYS A 70 3.24 12.80 -8.41
N LEU A 71 3.09 11.61 -8.95
CA LEU A 71 1.78 11.15 -9.38
C LEU A 71 0.90 10.88 -8.14
N ARG A 72 1.46 10.20 -7.14
CA ARG A 72 0.89 9.97 -5.81
C ARG A 72 2.00 9.93 -4.76
N ARG A 73 1.62 9.88 -3.48
CA ARG A 73 2.59 9.78 -2.38
C ARG A 73 2.10 8.76 -1.36
N VAL A 74 3.02 7.94 -0.85
CA VAL A 74 2.71 6.95 0.20
C VAL A 74 2.75 7.53 1.62
N ASP A 75 3.23 8.77 1.80
CA ASP A 75 3.40 9.43 3.11
C ASP A 75 2.31 10.46 3.45
N LEU A 76 1.28 10.62 2.61
CA LEU A 76 0.18 11.53 2.91
C LEU A 76 -0.61 11.06 4.13
N ASP A 77 -0.97 11.99 5.01
CA ASP A 77 -1.71 11.70 6.24
C ASP A 77 -3.23 11.63 5.99
N LEU A 78 -3.62 10.74 5.07
CA LEU A 78 -5.02 10.50 4.71
C LEU A 78 -5.64 9.42 5.61
N THR A 79 -6.94 9.55 5.84
CA THR A 79 -7.78 8.60 6.59
C THR A 79 -9.04 8.25 5.79
N VAL A 80 -9.84 7.32 6.27
CA VAL A 80 -11.12 6.97 5.61
C VAL A 80 -12.09 8.15 5.51
N ASP A 81 -11.92 9.17 6.35
CA ASP A 81 -12.73 10.40 6.29
C ASP A 81 -12.37 11.27 5.07
N ASP A 82 -11.21 11.05 4.46
CA ASP A 82 -10.73 11.77 3.27
C ASP A 82 -11.11 11.08 1.95
N GLN A 83 -11.91 10.00 1.99
CA GLN A 83 -12.34 9.28 0.80
C GLN A 83 -13.10 10.19 -0.17
N THR A 84 -12.79 10.07 -1.45
CA THR A 84 -13.36 10.88 -2.54
C THR A 84 -14.23 10.07 -3.51
N GLY A 85 -14.21 8.75 -3.41
CA GLY A 85 -14.81 7.83 -4.36
C GLY A 85 -13.96 7.60 -5.62
N ARG A 86 -12.68 8.00 -5.59
CA ARG A 86 -11.70 7.76 -6.66
C ARG A 86 -10.68 6.75 -6.20
N ILE A 87 -10.66 5.58 -6.79
CA ILE A 87 -9.82 4.45 -6.34
C ILE A 87 -8.34 4.81 -6.20
N HIS A 88 -7.77 5.56 -7.13
CA HIS A 88 -6.36 6.01 -7.07
C HIS A 88 -6.09 7.01 -5.94
N HIS A 89 -7.04 7.88 -5.60
CA HIS A 89 -6.92 8.79 -4.47
C HIS A 89 -7.08 8.01 -3.17
N ASP A 90 -8.14 7.23 -3.07
CA ASP A 90 -8.52 6.53 -1.84
C ASP A 90 -7.55 5.36 -1.55
N GLY A 91 -6.88 4.84 -2.58
CA GLY A 91 -5.77 3.90 -2.46
C GLY A 91 -4.58 4.45 -1.66
N GLN A 92 -4.39 5.77 -1.64
CA GLN A 92 -3.32 6.38 -0.83
C GLN A 92 -3.55 6.23 0.68
N ILE A 93 -4.79 6.01 1.13
CA ILE A 93 -5.10 5.66 2.52
C ILE A 93 -4.49 4.30 2.86
N TRP A 94 -4.64 3.34 1.95
CA TRP A 94 -4.07 1.99 2.09
C TRP A 94 -2.55 2.01 1.99
N SER A 95 -1.98 2.64 0.96
CA SER A 95 -0.53 2.73 0.79
C SER A 95 0.15 3.43 1.97
N ARG A 96 -0.51 4.42 2.59
CA ARG A 96 -0.02 5.06 3.81
C ARG A 96 0.04 4.10 4.99
N ALA A 97 -0.97 3.28 5.22
CA ALA A 97 -0.91 2.26 6.26
C ALA A 97 0.25 1.29 6.02
N LEU A 98 0.44 0.82 4.77
CA LEU A 98 1.56 -0.06 4.42
C LEU A 98 2.93 0.61 4.59
N TYR A 99 3.04 1.90 4.27
CA TYR A 99 4.24 2.71 4.52
C TYR A 99 4.56 2.82 6.01
N ASP A 100 3.54 3.02 6.86
CA ASP A 100 3.71 3.06 8.32
C ASP A 100 4.16 1.70 8.86
N ILE A 101 3.63 0.59 8.34
CA ILE A 101 4.07 -0.78 8.65
C ILE A 101 5.54 -0.99 8.24
N HIS A 102 5.92 -0.56 7.04
CA HIS A 102 7.30 -0.60 6.57
C HIS A 102 8.26 0.11 7.52
N ASN A 103 7.91 1.34 7.92
CA ASN A 103 8.72 2.14 8.84
C ASN A 103 8.81 1.53 10.25
N ALA A 104 7.74 0.89 10.72
CA ALA A 104 7.66 0.30 12.05
C ALA A 104 8.39 -1.05 12.18
N LEU A 105 8.42 -1.86 11.11
CA LEU A 105 8.93 -3.24 11.12
C LEU A 105 10.21 -3.44 10.30
N GLY A 106 10.55 -2.49 9.45
CA GLY A 106 11.59 -2.61 8.44
C GLY A 106 11.11 -3.35 7.18
N ARG A 107 11.73 -3.02 6.05
CA ARG A 107 11.34 -3.43 4.71
C ARG A 107 11.05 -4.93 4.58
N GLU A 108 12.03 -5.78 4.93
CA GLU A 108 11.94 -7.23 4.71
C GLU A 108 10.77 -7.86 5.47
N THR A 109 10.59 -7.46 6.74
CA THR A 109 9.49 -7.97 7.57
C THR A 109 8.14 -7.46 7.07
N ALA A 110 8.05 -6.18 6.73
CA ALA A 110 6.83 -5.57 6.22
C ALA A 110 6.40 -6.20 4.88
N ASP A 111 7.33 -6.29 3.92
CA ASP A 111 7.06 -6.89 2.60
C ASP A 111 6.58 -8.34 2.74
N THR A 112 7.22 -9.12 3.64
CA THR A 112 6.83 -10.52 3.88
C THR A 112 5.40 -10.61 4.45
N ILE A 113 5.06 -9.78 5.43
CA ILE A 113 3.73 -9.76 6.05
C ILE A 113 2.67 -9.35 5.03
N ILE A 114 2.92 -8.26 4.29
CA ILE A 114 1.97 -7.70 3.33
C ILE A 114 1.69 -8.70 2.19
N LEU A 115 2.73 -9.32 1.64
CA LEU A 115 2.57 -10.34 0.61
C LEU A 115 1.86 -11.59 1.13
N GLN A 116 2.19 -12.05 2.34
CA GLN A 116 1.55 -13.23 2.92
C GLN A 116 0.07 -12.98 3.24
N ALA A 117 -0.28 -11.79 3.72
CA ALA A 117 -1.65 -11.44 4.06
C ALA A 117 -2.60 -11.53 2.86
N GLN A 118 -2.12 -11.24 1.65
CA GLN A 118 -2.95 -11.26 0.45
C GLN A 118 -3.49 -12.66 0.12
N PHE A 119 -2.80 -13.74 0.50
CA PHE A 119 -3.31 -15.10 0.31
C PHE A 119 -4.58 -15.39 1.13
N ASP A 120 -4.82 -14.61 2.18
CA ASP A 120 -6.00 -14.72 3.04
C ASP A 120 -7.08 -13.67 2.69
N PHE A 121 -6.87 -12.85 1.64
CA PHE A 121 -7.88 -11.92 1.15
C PHE A 121 -8.97 -12.66 0.39
N GLY A 122 -10.24 -12.22 0.59
CA GLY A 122 -11.30 -12.54 -0.37
C GLY A 122 -11.05 -11.82 -1.70
N VAL A 123 -11.78 -12.20 -2.75
CA VAL A 123 -11.70 -11.54 -4.06
C VAL A 123 -12.16 -10.08 -4.01
N ASP A 124 -12.93 -9.71 -3.00
CA ASP A 124 -13.55 -8.40 -2.88
C ASP A 124 -13.63 -7.94 -1.41
N PRO A 125 -12.48 -7.80 -0.72
CA PRO A 125 -12.48 -7.43 0.68
C PRO A 125 -12.79 -5.94 0.86
N SER A 126 -13.42 -5.58 1.97
CA SER A 126 -13.40 -4.23 2.52
C SER A 126 -12.01 -3.87 3.04
N PHE A 127 -11.75 -2.58 3.26
CA PHE A 127 -10.53 -2.13 3.95
C PHE A 127 -10.32 -2.84 5.28
N ALA A 128 -11.39 -2.98 6.10
CA ALA A 128 -11.29 -3.61 7.42
C ALA A 128 -10.96 -5.11 7.35
N GLU A 129 -11.56 -5.85 6.40
CA GLU A 129 -11.27 -7.28 6.23
C GLU A 129 -9.82 -7.52 5.78
N ALA A 130 -9.33 -6.75 4.82
CA ALA A 130 -7.94 -6.83 4.37
C ALA A 130 -6.95 -6.41 5.47
N ALA A 131 -7.29 -5.37 6.25
CA ALA A 131 -6.48 -4.93 7.38
C ALA A 131 -6.39 -6.02 8.47
N GLN A 132 -7.50 -6.66 8.82
CA GLN A 132 -7.51 -7.74 9.81
C GLN A 132 -6.65 -8.93 9.33
N ALA A 133 -6.78 -9.35 8.06
CA ALA A 133 -5.92 -10.40 7.51
C ALA A 133 -4.43 -10.03 7.58
N THR A 134 -4.09 -8.75 7.39
CA THR A 134 -2.72 -8.27 7.51
C THR A 134 -2.21 -8.30 8.96
N VAL A 135 -3.06 -7.97 9.94
CA VAL A 135 -2.76 -8.11 11.37
C VAL A 135 -2.53 -9.57 11.75
N ASP A 136 -3.37 -10.47 11.28
CA ASP A 136 -3.28 -11.91 11.56
C ASP A 136 -2.00 -12.51 10.95
N ALA A 137 -1.64 -12.13 9.73
CA ALA A 137 -0.37 -12.50 9.10
C ALA A 137 0.84 -11.98 9.89
N ALA A 138 0.76 -10.75 10.41
CA ALA A 138 1.82 -10.17 11.23
C ALA A 138 2.03 -10.95 12.54
N GLU A 139 0.94 -11.38 13.19
CA GLU A 139 1.02 -12.21 14.39
C GLU A 139 1.66 -13.57 14.09
N ALA A 140 1.25 -14.21 13.01
CA ALA A 140 1.76 -15.51 12.61
C ALA A 140 3.23 -15.50 12.24
N ILE A 141 3.71 -14.45 11.54
CA ILE A 141 5.07 -14.34 11.01
C ILE A 141 6.05 -13.78 12.03
N ALA A 142 5.65 -12.69 12.73
CA ALA A 142 6.55 -11.89 13.55
C ALA A 142 6.07 -11.70 15.01
N GLY A 143 4.95 -12.34 15.36
CA GLY A 143 4.39 -12.38 16.71
C GLY A 143 3.60 -11.12 17.09
N ASN A 144 2.98 -11.18 18.28
CA ASN A 144 2.05 -10.16 18.77
C ASN A 144 2.60 -8.72 18.74
N GLY A 145 3.92 -8.54 18.96
CA GLY A 145 4.53 -7.21 18.91
C GLY A 145 4.48 -6.56 17.53
N ALA A 146 4.59 -7.36 16.46
CA ALA A 146 4.42 -6.89 15.08
C ALA A 146 2.94 -6.66 14.77
N ALA A 147 2.07 -7.58 15.17
CA ALA A 147 0.62 -7.44 15.00
C ALA A 147 0.08 -6.14 15.58
N LEU A 148 0.49 -5.75 16.79
CA LEU A 148 0.10 -4.48 17.41
C LEU A 148 0.56 -3.25 16.62
N LYS A 149 1.74 -3.30 15.97
CA LYS A 149 2.22 -2.20 15.12
C LYS A 149 1.43 -2.11 13.83
N VAL A 150 1.12 -3.25 13.23
CA VAL A 150 0.29 -3.34 12.01
C VAL A 150 -1.13 -2.85 12.31
N GLN A 151 -1.74 -3.32 13.38
CA GLN A 151 -3.06 -2.86 13.82
C GLN A 151 -3.08 -1.34 14.01
N LYS A 152 -2.08 -0.80 14.71
CA LYS A 152 -1.98 0.65 14.91
C LYS A 152 -1.90 1.42 13.61
N ALA A 153 -1.15 0.94 12.62
CA ALA A 153 -1.05 1.60 11.32
C ALA A 153 -2.42 1.71 10.62
N PHE A 154 -3.26 0.71 10.74
CA PHE A 154 -4.63 0.74 10.20
C PHE A 154 -5.59 1.56 11.06
N GLU A 155 -5.48 1.49 12.40
CA GLU A 155 -6.27 2.35 13.31
C GLU A 155 -5.98 3.84 13.06
N ASP A 156 -4.73 4.22 12.83
CA ASP A 156 -4.33 5.60 12.53
C ASP A 156 -4.93 6.10 11.20
N ARG A 157 -5.41 5.22 10.34
CA ARG A 157 -6.14 5.55 9.09
C ARG A 157 -7.65 5.45 9.26
N GLY A 158 -8.14 5.05 10.44
CA GLY A 158 -9.56 4.81 10.69
C GLY A 158 -10.13 3.58 9.98
N ILE A 159 -9.26 2.66 9.58
CA ILE A 159 -9.65 1.41 8.88
C ILE A 159 -10.11 0.35 9.89
N LEU A 160 -9.48 0.28 11.07
CA LEU A 160 -9.82 -0.59 12.21
C LEU A 160 -10.27 0.22 13.41
#